data_108e614cf364c8c58c8c23b866600e23
#
_entry.id   108e614cf364c8c58c8c23b866600e23
#
_cell.length_a   1.000
_cell.length_b   1.000
_cell.length_c   1.000
_cell.angle_alpha   90.00
_cell.angle_beta   90.00
_cell.angle_gamma   90.00
#
_symmetry.space_group_name_H-M   'P 1'
#
loop_
_entity.id
_entity.type
_entity.pdbx_description
1 polymer ?
#
loop_
_entity_poly.entity_id
_entity_poly.type
_entity_poly.pdbx_seq_one_letter_code
_entity_poly.pdbx_strand_id
1 'polypeptide(L)'
;MCLQESTGYNIFAKAEFLNPGGSIKDRIAKNMIETAEAEGKLKPGMTIIEPTSGNTGIGLALVGVRKGYEVIIVMPENMSEERKKVIQAFGAKLVLTEPKLSIGGAVGKGKKKKKAKNTKKTTTITADVCVSE
;
A
#
# COMPACT_ATOMS: atom_id res chain seq x y z
N MET A 1 10.98 6.94 31.59
CA MET A 1 12.46 6.86 31.46
C MET A 1 12.84 7.13 30.03
N CYS A 2 13.68 8.11 29.77
CA CYS A 2 14.16 8.45 28.44
C CYS A 2 15.27 7.49 28.02
N LEU A 3 15.36 7.11 26.75
CA LEU A 3 16.41 6.21 26.25
C LEU A 3 17.83 6.76 26.52
N GLN A 4 18.00 8.09 26.47
CA GLN A 4 19.25 8.74 26.78
C GLN A 4 19.65 8.54 28.23
N GLU A 5 18.72 8.65 29.18
CA GLU A 5 18.97 8.44 30.61
C GLU A 5 19.35 6.99 30.91
N SER A 6 18.77 6.02 30.20
CA SER A 6 19.04 4.60 30.44
C SER A 6 20.31 4.08 29.78
N THR A 7 20.79 4.72 28.72
CA THR A 7 21.94 4.24 27.93
C THR A 7 23.17 5.12 28.01
N GLY A 8 23.03 6.37 28.44
CA GLY A 8 24.11 7.38 28.46
C GLY A 8 24.49 7.90 27.06
N TYR A 9 23.83 7.46 25.99
CA TYR A 9 24.11 7.89 24.63
C TYR A 9 23.07 8.87 24.08
N ASN A 10 23.49 9.78 23.22
CA ASN A 10 22.58 10.64 22.46
C ASN A 10 21.89 9.82 21.38
N ILE A 11 20.64 9.45 21.63
CA ILE A 11 19.83 8.65 20.70
C ILE A 11 18.80 9.56 20.03
N PHE A 12 18.85 9.64 18.69
CA PHE A 12 17.87 10.36 17.88
C PHE A 12 16.99 9.36 17.15
N ALA A 13 15.68 9.58 17.19
CA ALA A 13 14.71 8.75 16.48
C ALA A 13 13.97 9.59 15.45
N LYS A 14 13.81 9.05 14.23
CA LYS A 14 12.97 9.66 13.22
C LYS A 14 11.51 9.34 13.49
N ALA A 15 10.69 10.37 13.67
CA ALA A 15 9.27 10.23 14.00
C ALA A 15 8.44 9.90 12.73
N GLU A 16 8.53 8.68 12.20
CA GLU A 16 7.84 8.26 10.98
C GLU A 16 6.30 8.21 11.12
N PHE A 17 5.77 8.22 12.33
CA PHE A 17 4.34 8.37 12.59
C PHE A 17 3.79 9.77 12.25
N LEU A 18 4.67 10.75 12.03
CA LEU A 18 4.31 12.10 11.56
C LEU A 18 4.19 12.18 10.03
N ASN A 19 4.52 11.12 9.29
CA ASN A 19 4.26 11.07 7.86
C ASN A 19 2.75 11.18 7.57
N PRO A 20 2.33 11.72 6.41
CA PRO A 20 0.91 11.92 6.08
C PRO A 20 0.04 10.66 6.18
N GLY A 21 0.58 9.49 5.86
CA GLY A 21 -0.08 8.19 6.04
C GLY A 21 0.13 7.56 7.41
N GLY A 22 0.82 8.25 8.33
CA GLY A 22 1.02 7.83 9.71
C GLY A 22 2.08 6.75 9.92
N SER A 23 2.91 6.43 8.92
CA SER A 23 3.94 5.40 9.06
C SER A 23 5.08 5.54 8.05
N ILE A 24 6.15 4.76 8.24
CA ILE A 24 7.26 4.62 7.29
C ILE A 24 6.80 4.12 5.90
N LYS A 25 5.61 3.51 5.79
CA LYS A 25 5.12 2.93 4.54
C LYS A 25 4.83 3.95 3.45
N ASP A 26 4.68 5.22 3.79
CA ASP A 26 4.57 6.30 2.81
C ASP A 26 5.81 6.39 1.91
N ARG A 27 7.00 6.20 2.50
CA ARG A 27 8.27 6.18 1.75
C ARG A 27 8.37 4.97 0.85
N ILE A 28 7.98 3.80 1.36
CA ILE A 28 8.00 2.55 0.61
C ILE A 28 7.03 2.64 -0.56
N ALA A 29 5.80 3.09 -0.33
CA ALA A 29 4.80 3.25 -1.39
C ALA A 29 5.25 4.24 -2.46
N LYS A 30 5.85 5.37 -2.07
CA LYS A 30 6.42 6.34 -3.00
C LYS A 30 7.48 5.68 -3.87
N ASN A 31 8.46 5.01 -3.27
CA ASN A 31 9.54 4.35 -4.00
C ASN A 31 9.01 3.26 -4.95
N MET A 32 8.08 2.42 -4.51
CA MET A 32 7.47 1.36 -5.34
C MET A 32 6.81 1.94 -6.60
N ILE A 33 6.04 3.01 -6.45
CA ILE A 33 5.33 3.63 -7.57
C ILE A 33 6.32 4.30 -8.50
N GLU A 34 7.27 5.08 -7.99
CA GLU A 34 8.26 5.80 -8.80
C GLU A 34 9.20 4.85 -9.55
N THR A 35 9.62 3.76 -8.91
CA THR A 35 10.41 2.71 -9.57
C THR A 35 9.61 2.04 -10.68
N ALA A 36 8.34 1.70 -10.44
CA ALA A 36 7.50 1.08 -11.45
C ALA A 36 7.22 2.02 -12.65
N GLU A 37 7.13 3.33 -12.40
CA GLU A 37 7.03 4.35 -13.45
C GLU A 37 8.32 4.42 -14.26
N ALA A 38 9.48 4.50 -13.60
CA ALA A 38 10.80 4.57 -14.24
C ALA A 38 11.09 3.34 -15.11
N GLU A 39 10.70 2.15 -14.64
CA GLU A 39 10.83 0.90 -15.39
C GLU A 39 9.77 0.72 -16.50
N GLY A 40 8.85 1.66 -16.65
CA GLY A 40 7.76 1.57 -17.62
C GLY A 40 6.71 0.49 -17.33
N LYS A 41 6.76 -0.12 -16.14
CA LYS A 41 5.78 -1.11 -15.66
C LYS A 41 4.45 -0.47 -15.28
N LEU A 42 4.48 0.77 -14.78
CA LEU A 42 3.32 1.57 -14.42
C LEU A 42 3.24 2.78 -15.36
N LYS A 43 2.12 2.92 -16.07
CA LYS A 43 1.87 3.99 -17.04
C LYS A 43 0.61 4.77 -16.68
N PRO A 44 0.49 6.04 -17.07
CA PRO A 44 -0.73 6.81 -16.88
C PRO A 44 -1.99 6.06 -17.34
N GLY A 45 -3.06 6.13 -16.56
CA GLY A 45 -4.32 5.43 -16.83
C GLY A 45 -4.35 3.95 -16.42
N MET A 46 -3.26 3.40 -15.87
CA MET A 46 -3.25 2.05 -15.29
C MET A 46 -3.86 2.06 -13.88
N THR A 47 -4.31 0.88 -13.44
CA THR A 47 -4.86 0.68 -12.10
C THR A 47 -3.85 -0.07 -11.23
N ILE A 48 -3.58 0.45 -10.05
CA ILE A 48 -2.78 -0.23 -9.00
C ILE A 48 -3.71 -1.13 -8.21
N ILE A 49 -3.36 -2.41 -8.07
CA ILE A 49 -4.09 -3.37 -7.22
C ILE A 49 -3.10 -4.00 -6.25
N GLU A 50 -3.37 -3.84 -4.95
CA GLU A 50 -2.51 -4.40 -3.91
C GLU A 50 -3.32 -5.18 -2.87
N PRO A 51 -2.99 -6.47 -2.66
CA PRO A 51 -3.55 -7.27 -1.57
C PRO A 51 -2.73 -7.03 -0.30
N THR A 52 -3.21 -6.16 0.56
CA THR A 52 -2.53 -5.83 1.82
C THR A 52 -3.53 -5.49 2.92
N SER A 53 -3.21 -5.86 4.14
CA SER A 53 -4.00 -5.53 5.33
C SER A 53 -3.35 -4.45 6.20
N GLY A 54 -2.19 -3.95 5.82
CA GLY A 54 -1.35 -3.07 6.63
C GLY A 54 -1.19 -1.64 6.10
N ASN A 55 -0.24 -0.94 6.71
CA ASN A 55 0.08 0.45 6.39
C ASN A 55 0.58 0.64 4.95
N THR A 56 1.07 -0.42 4.29
CA THR A 56 1.44 -0.38 2.87
C THR A 56 0.25 0.02 2.00
N GLY A 57 -0.95 -0.51 2.29
CA GLY A 57 -2.17 -0.13 1.59
C GLY A 57 -2.53 1.35 1.78
N ILE A 58 -2.33 1.88 2.98
CA ILE A 58 -2.53 3.31 3.28
C ILE A 58 -1.55 4.16 2.45
N GLY A 59 -0.26 3.81 2.45
CA GLY A 59 0.75 4.52 1.68
C GLY A 59 0.49 4.46 0.16
N LEU A 60 0.12 3.30 -0.38
CA LEU A 60 -0.22 3.15 -1.80
C LEU A 60 -1.48 3.94 -2.17
N ALA A 61 -2.49 3.97 -1.31
CA ALA A 61 -3.68 4.80 -1.49
C ALA A 61 -3.30 6.29 -1.57
N LEU A 62 -2.53 6.77 -0.58
CA LEU A 62 -2.08 8.16 -0.50
C LEU A 62 -1.29 8.58 -1.75
N VAL A 63 -0.24 7.84 -2.08
CA VAL A 63 0.69 8.23 -3.17
C VAL A 63 0.09 7.94 -4.54
N GLY A 64 -0.54 6.78 -4.73
CA GLY A 64 -1.08 6.36 -6.02
C GLY A 64 -2.24 7.25 -6.48
N VAL A 65 -3.19 7.53 -5.59
CA VAL A 65 -4.31 8.43 -5.91
C VAL A 65 -3.82 9.85 -6.19
N ARG A 66 -2.85 10.34 -5.39
CA ARG A 66 -2.26 11.67 -5.60
C ARG A 66 -1.55 11.81 -6.94
N LYS A 67 -0.95 10.72 -7.45
CA LYS A 67 -0.33 10.64 -8.78
C LYS A 67 -1.35 10.39 -9.92
N GLY A 68 -2.63 10.31 -9.63
CA GLY A 68 -3.71 10.14 -10.61
C GLY A 68 -4.01 8.70 -11.02
N TYR A 69 -3.51 7.72 -10.28
CA TYR A 69 -3.83 6.30 -10.52
C TYR A 69 -5.13 5.89 -9.84
N GLU A 70 -5.87 5.00 -10.47
CA GLU A 70 -6.92 4.25 -9.78
C GLU A 70 -6.24 3.23 -8.86
N VAL A 71 -6.50 3.31 -7.55
CA VAL A 71 -5.93 2.39 -6.55
C VAL A 71 -7.03 1.51 -5.98
N ILE A 72 -6.79 0.21 -5.96
CA ILE A 72 -7.69 -0.80 -5.39
C ILE A 72 -6.93 -1.59 -4.33
N ILE A 73 -7.32 -1.45 -3.08
CA ILE A 73 -6.77 -2.23 -1.98
C ILE A 73 -7.69 -3.41 -1.69
N VAL A 74 -7.10 -4.60 -1.60
CA VAL A 74 -7.81 -5.84 -1.30
C VAL A 74 -7.40 -6.31 0.08
N MET A 75 -8.34 -6.42 1.03
CA MET A 75 -8.04 -6.84 2.39
C MET A 75 -9.17 -7.69 2.99
N PRO A 76 -8.88 -8.49 4.04
CA PRO A 76 -9.90 -9.22 4.79
C PRO A 76 -10.90 -8.27 5.46
N GLU A 77 -12.16 -8.69 5.54
CA GLU A 77 -13.25 -7.90 6.13
C GLU A 77 -13.06 -7.63 7.63
N ASN A 78 -12.40 -8.52 8.35
CA ASN A 78 -12.12 -8.39 9.79
C ASN A 78 -11.03 -7.40 10.16
N MET A 79 -10.49 -6.65 9.20
CA MET A 79 -9.54 -5.57 9.47
C MET A 79 -10.27 -4.38 10.11
N SER A 80 -9.50 -3.56 10.87
CA SER A 80 -10.05 -2.42 11.61
C SER A 80 -10.80 -1.42 10.69
N GLU A 81 -11.93 -0.94 11.16
CA GLU A 81 -12.75 0.06 10.46
C GLU A 81 -11.98 1.36 10.21
N GLU A 82 -11.11 1.73 11.15
CA GLU A 82 -10.24 2.89 11.00
C GLU A 82 -9.38 2.82 9.73
N ARG A 83 -8.70 1.70 9.48
CA ARG A 83 -7.90 1.51 8.27
C ARG A 83 -8.74 1.57 7.00
N LYS A 84 -9.91 0.96 7.02
CA LYS A 84 -10.85 1.01 5.88
C LYS A 84 -11.24 2.45 5.56
N LYS A 85 -11.60 3.22 6.59
CA LYS A 85 -11.97 4.63 6.46
C LYS A 85 -10.81 5.48 5.94
N VAL A 86 -9.60 5.29 6.45
CA VAL A 86 -8.41 6.04 6.01
C VAL A 86 -8.10 5.77 4.53
N ILE A 87 -8.10 4.50 4.10
CA ILE A 87 -7.87 4.12 2.70
C ILE A 87 -8.92 4.75 1.78
N GLN A 88 -10.19 4.72 2.18
CA GLN A 88 -11.28 5.33 1.42
C GLN A 88 -11.18 6.86 1.41
N ALA A 89 -10.79 7.47 2.52
CA ALA A 89 -10.60 8.93 2.62
C ALA A 89 -9.49 9.43 1.68
N PHE A 90 -8.45 8.63 1.43
CA PHE A 90 -7.44 8.92 0.40
C PHE A 90 -7.95 8.69 -1.03
N GLY A 91 -9.17 8.20 -1.22
CA GLY A 91 -9.78 8.03 -2.54
C GLY A 91 -9.53 6.67 -3.20
N ALA A 92 -8.91 5.72 -2.50
CA ALA A 92 -8.73 4.37 -3.02
C ALA A 92 -10.00 3.53 -2.89
N LYS A 93 -10.20 2.59 -3.82
CA LYS A 93 -11.29 1.62 -3.75
C LYS A 93 -10.89 0.45 -2.86
N LEU A 94 -11.80 0.05 -1.98
CA LEU A 94 -11.61 -1.07 -1.07
C LEU A 94 -12.39 -2.30 -1.56
N VAL A 95 -11.73 -3.45 -1.57
CA VAL A 95 -12.35 -4.75 -1.85
C VAL A 95 -12.12 -5.66 -0.67
N LEU A 96 -13.20 -6.02 0.00
CA LEU A 96 -13.17 -6.91 1.16
C LEU A 96 -13.19 -8.37 0.72
N THR A 97 -12.47 -9.21 1.45
CA THR A 97 -12.44 -10.66 1.29
C THR A 97 -12.93 -11.34 2.56
N GLU A 98 -13.41 -12.57 2.43
CA GLU A 98 -13.79 -13.36 3.60
C GLU A 98 -12.61 -13.57 4.56
N PRO A 99 -12.82 -13.48 5.88
CA PRO A 99 -11.76 -13.60 6.89
C PRO A 99 -10.97 -14.91 6.82
N LYS A 100 -11.65 -16.01 6.42
CA LYS A 100 -11.05 -17.36 6.29
C LYS A 100 -10.04 -17.48 5.13
N LEU A 101 -10.08 -16.56 4.18
CA LEU A 101 -9.21 -16.57 2.99
C LEU A 101 -7.94 -15.75 3.21
N SER A 102 -7.35 -15.68 4.35
CA SER A 102 -6.08 -15.03 4.68
C SER A 102 -5.47 -14.13 3.53
N ILE A 103 -4.23 -13.75 3.63
CA ILE A 103 -3.51 -12.97 2.57
C ILE A 103 -3.52 -13.72 1.22
N GLY A 104 -3.46 -15.05 1.22
CA GLY A 104 -3.54 -15.87 -0.01
C GLY A 104 -4.84 -15.70 -0.79
N GLY A 105 -5.99 -15.58 -0.10
CA GLY A 105 -7.28 -15.31 -0.75
C GLY A 105 -7.39 -13.88 -1.30
N ALA A 106 -6.80 -12.91 -0.63
CA ALA A 106 -6.70 -11.54 -1.11
C ALA A 106 -5.88 -11.46 -2.41
N VAL A 107 -4.74 -12.16 -2.46
CA VAL A 107 -3.90 -12.30 -3.67
C VAL A 107 -4.70 -12.95 -4.82
N GLY A 108 -5.46 -14.01 -4.52
CA GLY A 108 -6.31 -14.68 -5.53
C GLY A 108 -7.39 -13.76 -6.12
N LYS A 109 -8.07 -12.96 -5.28
CA LYS A 109 -9.06 -11.98 -5.74
C LYS A 109 -8.41 -10.81 -6.50
N GLY A 110 -7.24 -10.36 -6.10
CA GLY A 110 -6.44 -9.37 -6.84
C GLY A 110 -6.12 -9.84 -8.25
N LYS A 111 -5.63 -11.09 -8.38
CA LYS A 111 -5.34 -11.72 -9.69
C LYS A 111 -6.61 -11.91 -10.55
N LYS A 112 -7.75 -12.29 -9.96
CA LYS A 112 -9.04 -12.42 -10.69
C LYS A 112 -9.54 -11.07 -11.20
N LYS A 113 -9.44 -9.99 -10.43
CA LYS A 113 -9.79 -8.64 -10.88
C LYS A 113 -8.86 -8.14 -12.00
N LYS A 114 -7.60 -8.54 -12.00
CA LYS A 114 -6.66 -8.28 -13.11
C LYS A 114 -7.17 -8.91 -14.44
N LYS A 115 -7.72 -10.14 -14.38
CA LYS A 115 -8.31 -10.82 -15.56
C LYS A 115 -9.63 -10.21 -16.02
N ALA A 116 -10.49 -9.77 -15.11
CA ALA A 116 -11.80 -9.22 -15.44
C ALA A 116 -11.76 -7.79 -16.01
N LYS A 117 -10.72 -7.01 -15.72
CA LYS A 117 -10.51 -5.64 -16.23
C LYS A 117 -9.56 -5.57 -17.43
N ASN A 118 -9.48 -6.62 -18.23
CA ASN A 118 -8.55 -6.71 -19.38
C ASN A 118 -8.78 -5.65 -20.49
N THR A 119 -9.69 -4.71 -20.30
CA THR A 119 -9.91 -3.52 -21.14
C THR A 119 -9.14 -2.27 -20.67
N LYS A 120 -8.64 -2.24 -19.42
CA LYS A 120 -7.70 -1.21 -18.93
C LYS A 120 -6.46 -1.92 -18.41
N LYS A 121 -5.28 -1.52 -18.89
CA LYS A 121 -4.00 -2.07 -18.43
C LYS A 121 -3.90 -1.95 -16.90
N THR A 122 -3.79 -3.09 -16.20
CA THR A 122 -3.74 -3.17 -14.75
C THR A 122 -2.37 -3.68 -14.32
N THR A 123 -1.70 -2.98 -13.41
CA THR A 123 -0.45 -3.42 -12.81
C THR A 123 -0.68 -3.77 -11.34
N THR A 124 -0.24 -4.95 -10.92
CA THR A 124 -0.11 -5.29 -9.49
C THR A 124 1.28 -4.88 -9.08
N ILE A 125 1.39 -3.99 -8.12
CA ILE A 125 2.66 -3.62 -7.50
C ILE A 125 2.71 -4.43 -6.21
N THR A 126 3.42 -5.56 -6.22
CA THR A 126 3.71 -6.34 -5.02
C THR A 126 5.05 -5.94 -4.45
N ALA A 127 5.26 -6.17 -3.16
CA ALA A 127 6.51 -5.89 -2.47
C ALA A 127 7.74 -6.59 -3.10
N ASP A 128 7.52 -7.56 -3.98
CA ASP A 128 8.57 -8.25 -4.74
C ASP A 128 9.35 -7.35 -5.72
N VAL A 129 8.85 -6.13 -5.98
CA VAL A 129 9.57 -5.13 -6.83
C VAL A 129 10.67 -4.41 -6.04
N CYS A 130 10.70 -4.54 -4.71
CA CYS A 130 11.69 -3.88 -3.86
C CYS A 130 12.91 -4.73 -3.49
N VAL A 131 13.06 -5.93 -4.06
CA VAL A 131 14.21 -6.82 -3.80
C VAL A 131 14.93 -7.08 -5.12
N SER A 132 15.67 -6.10 -5.60
CA SER A 132 16.83 -6.31 -6.45
C SER A 132 17.88 -5.28 -6.03
N GLU A 133 18.81 -5.80 -5.22
CA GLU A 133 20.17 -5.34 -4.88
C GLU A 133 20.52 -3.87 -5.09
#